data_81195084a29bb4dde91069818ae89783
#
_entry.id   81195084a29bb4dde91069818ae89783
#
_cell.length_a   1.000
_cell.length_b   1.000
_cell.length_c   1.000
_cell.angle_alpha   90.00
_cell.angle_beta   90.00
_cell.angle_gamma   90.00
#
_symmetry.space_group_name_H-M   'P 1'
#
loop_
_entity.id
_entity.type
_entity.pdbx_description
1 polymer ?
#
loop_
_entity_poly.entity_id
_entity_poly.type
_entity_poly.pdbx_seq_one_letter_code
_entity_poly.pdbx_strand_id
1 'polypeptide(L)'
;MDYIQIKRRYVRFLRLERNYSQNTVDAYSHDIDYLLNFLNGEGLAIEEVRLAHLEQFATLLHEFGIAASSQARILCGVRSFFRFLLLDGTLQDDPSELLESPTLGEHLPEVLSTEEIDRMEASIDLSKPEGQRNRAIIEVLFSCGLRVSELVNLKFGDVFADDKYLRITGKGNKQRLVPISDDALHEIQLWLYDRNLMNIKPGEEEYVFLNRRGAHLTRTMILIMIKNVARDAGITKTVSPHTLRHSFATALLQGGANLRAIQEMLGHENIATTQIYTHIDITTLRNEILNHHPRNMKNT
;
A
#
# COMPACT_ATOMS: atom_id res chain seq x y z
N MET A 1 16.91 32.96 -7.33
CA MET A 1 16.53 32.54 -5.94
C MET A 1 17.16 31.20 -5.61
N ASP A 2 17.59 30.96 -4.35
CA ASP A 2 18.25 29.70 -3.98
C ASP A 2 17.22 28.52 -4.01
N TYR A 3 17.49 27.50 -4.82
CA TYR A 3 16.66 26.31 -4.94
C TYR A 3 16.42 25.59 -3.59
N ILE A 4 17.41 25.62 -2.71
CA ILE A 4 17.30 25.01 -1.37
C ILE A 4 16.22 25.71 -0.53
N GLN A 5 16.18 27.05 -0.59
CA GLN A 5 15.19 27.85 0.13
C GLN A 5 13.78 27.62 -0.42
N ILE A 6 13.64 27.61 -1.76
CA ILE A 6 12.36 27.35 -2.43
C ILE A 6 11.82 25.96 -2.04
N LYS A 7 12.67 24.93 -2.13
CA LYS A 7 12.30 23.58 -1.74
C LYS A 7 11.85 23.49 -0.28
N ARG A 8 12.55 24.16 0.64
CA ARG A 8 12.16 24.20 2.07
C ARG A 8 10.78 24.85 2.26
N ARG A 9 10.46 25.93 1.54
CA ARG A 9 9.14 26.58 1.58
C ARG A 9 8.06 25.63 1.06
N TYR A 10 8.31 24.95 -0.06
CA TYR A 10 7.39 23.96 -0.62
C TYR A 10 7.11 22.79 0.34
N VAL A 11 8.14 22.20 0.92
CA VAL A 11 7.98 21.12 1.92
C VAL A 11 7.15 21.60 3.12
N ARG A 12 7.37 22.83 3.58
CA ARG A 12 6.57 23.44 4.65
C ARG A 12 5.10 23.61 4.24
N PHE A 13 4.83 24.10 3.03
CA PHE A 13 3.49 24.21 2.46
C PHE A 13 2.77 22.86 2.41
N LEU A 14 3.44 21.79 1.91
CA LEU A 14 2.87 20.45 1.86
C LEU A 14 2.48 19.93 3.26
N ARG A 15 3.29 20.22 4.27
CA ARG A 15 3.05 19.78 5.65
C ARG A 15 1.95 20.57 6.34
N LEU A 16 2.04 21.90 6.32
CA LEU A 16 1.23 22.78 7.17
C LEU A 16 -0.08 23.20 6.51
N GLU A 17 -0.09 23.45 5.20
CA GLU A 17 -1.27 23.94 4.52
C GLU A 17 -2.04 22.81 3.82
N ARG A 18 -1.33 21.84 3.25
CA ARG A 18 -1.95 20.67 2.60
C ARG A 18 -2.18 19.49 3.55
N ASN A 19 -1.59 19.53 4.74
CA ASN A 19 -1.68 18.46 5.75
C ASN A 19 -1.38 17.06 5.16
N TYR A 20 -0.39 16.99 4.24
CA TYR A 20 -0.01 15.73 3.62
C TYR A 20 0.77 14.84 4.60
N SER A 21 0.61 13.52 4.43
CA SER A 21 1.39 12.54 5.20
C SER A 21 2.89 12.68 4.93
N GLN A 22 3.74 12.31 5.90
CA GLN A 22 5.19 12.36 5.74
C GLN A 22 5.66 11.63 4.47
N ASN A 23 5.11 10.44 4.18
CA ASN A 23 5.44 9.68 2.97
C ASN A 23 5.11 10.46 1.67
N THR A 24 4.01 11.21 1.66
CA THR A 24 3.62 12.04 0.50
C THR A 24 4.56 13.23 0.36
N VAL A 25 4.91 13.87 1.47
CA VAL A 25 5.87 14.98 1.50
C VAL A 25 7.23 14.54 0.99
N ASP A 26 7.72 13.39 1.47
CA ASP A 26 9.02 12.83 1.06
C ASP A 26 9.03 12.47 -0.43
N ALA A 27 7.93 11.87 -0.95
CA ALA A 27 7.80 11.56 -2.36
C ALA A 27 7.85 12.83 -3.22
N TYR A 28 7.06 13.85 -2.90
CA TYR A 28 7.05 15.11 -3.64
C TYR A 28 8.37 15.87 -3.51
N SER A 29 9.00 15.85 -2.31
CA SER A 29 10.32 16.41 -2.11
C SER A 29 11.37 15.77 -3.01
N HIS A 30 11.33 14.44 -3.15
CA HIS A 30 12.23 13.70 -4.03
C HIS A 30 11.95 13.98 -5.53
N ASP A 31 10.67 14.07 -5.90
CA ASP A 31 10.28 14.42 -7.28
C ASP A 31 10.83 15.79 -7.69
N ILE A 32 10.79 16.76 -6.78
CA ILE A 32 11.34 18.10 -7.03
C ILE A 32 12.86 18.10 -7.10
N ASP A 33 13.57 17.18 -6.40
CA ASP A 33 15.02 17.06 -6.56
C ASP A 33 15.41 16.73 -8.00
N TYR A 34 14.67 15.87 -8.70
CA TYR A 34 14.90 15.62 -10.13
C TYR A 34 14.78 16.88 -10.96
N LEU A 35 13.71 17.66 -10.75
CA LEU A 35 13.52 18.92 -11.48
C LEU A 35 14.62 19.93 -11.16
N LEU A 36 14.91 20.19 -9.89
CA LEU A 36 15.89 21.19 -9.49
C LEU A 36 17.30 20.83 -9.95
N ASN A 37 17.67 19.56 -9.98
CA ASN A 37 18.93 19.10 -10.53
C ASN A 37 19.00 19.36 -12.05
N PHE A 38 17.92 19.11 -12.78
CA PHE A 38 17.82 19.42 -14.19
C PHE A 38 17.97 20.94 -14.44
N LEU A 39 17.20 21.77 -13.75
CA LEU A 39 17.26 23.22 -13.90
C LEU A 39 18.64 23.79 -13.56
N ASN A 40 19.28 23.24 -12.52
CA ASN A 40 20.64 23.62 -12.17
C ASN A 40 21.66 23.22 -13.23
N GLY A 41 21.49 22.07 -13.87
CA GLY A 41 22.30 21.61 -15.00
C GLY A 41 22.19 22.50 -16.23
N GLU A 42 20.97 23.00 -16.50
CA GLU A 42 20.70 23.94 -17.60
C GLU A 42 21.01 25.40 -17.24
N GLY A 43 21.37 25.71 -16.00
CA GLY A 43 21.64 27.08 -15.53
C GLY A 43 20.42 27.98 -15.51
N LEU A 44 19.21 27.41 -15.41
CA LEU A 44 17.94 28.14 -15.49
C LEU A 44 17.48 28.60 -14.10
N ALA A 45 17.08 29.85 -13.97
CA ALA A 45 16.36 30.31 -12.78
C ALA A 45 14.90 29.85 -12.83
N ILE A 46 14.26 29.69 -11.65
CA ILE A 46 12.84 29.22 -11.54
C ILE A 46 11.90 30.15 -12.34
N GLU A 47 12.16 31.44 -12.32
CA GLU A 47 11.38 32.48 -13.00
C GLU A 47 11.48 32.40 -14.54
N GLU A 48 12.52 31.76 -15.04
CA GLU A 48 12.78 31.60 -16.48
C GLU A 48 12.19 30.32 -17.05
N VAL A 49 11.71 29.41 -16.20
CA VAL A 49 11.14 28.13 -16.62
C VAL A 49 9.90 28.37 -17.51
N ARG A 50 9.85 27.66 -18.63
CA ARG A 50 8.73 27.65 -19.58
C ARG A 50 8.31 26.21 -19.85
N LEU A 51 7.14 26.01 -20.46
CA LEU A 51 6.64 24.68 -20.83
C LEU A 51 7.69 23.86 -21.59
N ALA A 52 8.39 24.43 -22.56
CA ALA A 52 9.41 23.73 -23.34
C ALA A 52 10.53 23.12 -22.49
N HIS A 53 10.96 23.79 -21.40
CA HIS A 53 11.95 23.24 -20.48
C HIS A 53 11.39 22.05 -19.69
N LEU A 54 10.10 22.07 -19.36
CA LEU A 54 9.44 20.96 -18.64
C LEU A 54 9.20 19.76 -19.57
N GLU A 55 8.92 20.00 -20.85
CA GLU A 55 8.84 18.95 -21.87
C GLU A 55 10.22 18.30 -22.11
N GLN A 56 11.29 19.10 -22.15
CA GLN A 56 12.67 18.60 -22.19
C GLN A 56 12.99 17.76 -20.95
N PHE A 57 12.62 18.23 -19.76
CA PHE A 57 12.76 17.46 -18.52
C PHE A 57 11.99 16.11 -18.59
N ALA A 58 10.75 16.11 -19.10
CA ALA A 58 9.97 14.89 -19.27
C ALA A 58 10.64 13.91 -20.25
N THR A 59 11.22 14.43 -21.35
CA THR A 59 12.00 13.64 -22.31
C THR A 59 13.21 12.98 -21.65
N LEU A 60 13.97 13.74 -20.86
CA LEU A 60 15.12 13.20 -20.11
C LEU A 60 14.73 12.10 -19.12
N LEU A 61 13.59 12.24 -18.42
CA LEU A 61 13.10 11.16 -17.56
C LEU A 61 12.86 9.87 -18.35
N HIS A 62 12.38 9.98 -19.58
CA HIS A 62 12.18 8.84 -20.46
C HIS A 62 13.51 8.23 -20.93
N GLU A 63 14.47 9.05 -21.35
CA GLU A 63 15.80 8.61 -21.78
C GLU A 63 16.59 7.91 -20.66
N PHE A 64 16.43 8.34 -19.41
CA PHE A 64 16.99 7.63 -18.23
C PHE A 64 16.25 6.32 -17.89
N GLY A 65 15.31 5.88 -18.70
CA GLY A 65 14.60 4.60 -18.51
C GLY A 65 13.65 4.59 -17.32
N ILE A 66 13.20 5.76 -16.84
CA ILE A 66 12.22 5.83 -15.77
C ILE A 66 10.87 5.34 -16.33
N ALA A 67 10.23 4.39 -15.64
CA ALA A 67 8.96 3.82 -16.07
C ALA A 67 7.86 4.91 -16.20
N ALA A 68 6.96 4.79 -17.19
CA ALA A 68 5.92 5.77 -17.51
C ALA A 68 5.05 6.14 -16.29
N SER A 69 4.71 5.18 -15.43
CA SER A 69 3.97 5.42 -14.19
C SER A 69 4.74 6.28 -13.17
N SER A 70 6.06 6.09 -13.11
CA SER A 70 6.95 6.91 -12.27
C SER A 70 7.11 8.30 -12.85
N GLN A 71 7.25 8.43 -14.18
CA GLN A 71 7.29 9.72 -14.85
C GLN A 71 5.99 10.52 -14.59
N ALA A 72 4.81 9.89 -14.77
CA ALA A 72 3.53 10.53 -14.49
C ALA A 72 3.44 11.04 -13.04
N ARG A 73 3.95 10.27 -12.08
CA ARG A 73 4.00 10.66 -10.66
C ARG A 73 4.93 11.85 -10.45
N ILE A 74 6.14 11.83 -11.03
CA ILE A 74 7.12 12.93 -10.94
C ILE A 74 6.52 14.21 -11.53
N LEU A 75 5.90 14.14 -12.70
CA LEU A 75 5.27 15.29 -13.34
C LEU A 75 4.07 15.81 -12.52
N CYS A 76 3.35 14.95 -11.80
CA CYS A 76 2.34 15.38 -10.84
C CYS A 76 2.96 16.19 -9.68
N GLY A 77 4.12 15.76 -9.16
CA GLY A 77 4.90 16.50 -8.18
C GLY A 77 5.35 17.86 -8.70
N VAL A 78 5.84 17.91 -9.95
CA VAL A 78 6.24 19.15 -10.65
C VAL A 78 5.08 20.14 -10.77
N ARG A 79 3.90 19.67 -11.23
CA ARG A 79 2.69 20.51 -11.27
C ARG A 79 2.29 21.04 -9.89
N SER A 80 2.37 20.21 -8.86
CA SER A 80 2.10 20.64 -7.49
C SER A 80 3.07 21.73 -7.03
N PHE A 81 4.33 21.62 -7.43
CA PHE A 81 5.37 22.59 -7.09
C PHE A 81 5.15 23.94 -7.79
N PHE A 82 4.90 23.97 -9.10
CA PHE A 82 4.64 25.22 -9.82
C PHE A 82 3.34 25.90 -9.36
N ARG A 83 2.30 25.12 -9.06
CA ARG A 83 1.09 25.65 -8.43
C ARG A 83 1.37 26.28 -7.05
N PHE A 84 2.27 25.71 -6.25
CA PHE A 84 2.71 26.34 -5.01
C PHE A 84 3.44 27.66 -5.30
N LEU A 85 4.35 27.71 -6.27
CA LEU A 85 5.10 28.95 -6.61
C LEU A 85 4.17 30.05 -7.11
N LEU A 86 3.11 29.71 -7.82
CA LEU A 86 2.06 30.66 -8.22
C LEU A 86 1.30 31.19 -6.99
N LEU A 87 0.86 30.30 -6.08
CA LEU A 87 0.14 30.69 -4.86
C LEU A 87 0.98 31.52 -3.90
N ASP A 88 2.27 31.23 -3.83
CA ASP A 88 3.25 31.92 -2.98
C ASP A 88 3.71 33.27 -3.58
N GLY A 89 3.26 33.61 -4.79
CA GLY A 89 3.60 34.85 -5.49
C GLY A 89 5.03 34.88 -6.07
N THR A 90 5.73 33.76 -6.09
CA THR A 90 7.06 33.64 -6.70
C THR A 90 6.97 33.70 -8.22
N LEU A 91 5.91 33.13 -8.80
CA LEU A 91 5.61 33.20 -10.24
C LEU A 91 4.28 33.90 -10.48
N GLN A 92 4.12 34.48 -11.69
CA GLN A 92 2.86 35.07 -12.14
C GLN A 92 2.02 34.09 -12.97
N ASP A 93 2.68 33.15 -13.64
CA ASP A 93 2.05 32.13 -14.50
C ASP A 93 2.59 30.73 -14.12
N ASP A 94 1.77 29.70 -14.34
CA ASP A 94 2.17 28.29 -14.10
C ASP A 94 2.70 27.68 -15.42
N PRO A 95 4.01 27.47 -15.58
CA PRO A 95 4.58 26.89 -16.80
C PRO A 95 4.22 25.40 -16.97
N SER A 96 3.67 24.76 -15.93
CA SER A 96 3.30 23.34 -15.96
C SER A 96 1.83 23.09 -16.30
N GLU A 97 1.04 24.13 -16.54
CA GLU A 97 -0.41 24.01 -16.78
C GLU A 97 -0.73 23.10 -17.97
N LEU A 98 0.03 23.25 -19.06
CA LEU A 98 -0.14 22.46 -20.29
C LEU A 98 0.82 21.26 -20.39
N LEU A 99 1.57 20.97 -19.32
CA LEU A 99 2.50 19.83 -19.30
C LEU A 99 1.72 18.51 -19.34
N GLU A 100 1.90 17.74 -20.40
CA GLU A 100 1.23 16.45 -20.56
C GLU A 100 1.91 15.36 -19.73
N SER A 101 1.11 14.41 -19.26
CA SER A 101 1.62 13.19 -18.62
C SER A 101 1.79 12.09 -19.66
N PRO A 102 2.78 11.19 -19.51
CA PRO A 102 2.91 10.06 -20.41
C PRO A 102 1.64 9.20 -20.36
N THR A 103 1.24 8.68 -21.52
CA THR A 103 0.12 7.75 -21.63
C THR A 103 0.47 6.45 -20.88
N LEU A 104 -0.30 6.14 -19.86
CA LEU A 104 -0.18 4.87 -19.17
C LEU A 104 -0.97 3.82 -19.96
N GLY A 105 -0.31 2.73 -20.38
CA GLY A 105 -1.03 1.60 -20.93
C GLY A 105 -2.04 1.06 -19.90
N GLU A 106 -3.23 0.69 -20.35
CA GLU A 106 -4.21 0.01 -19.50
C GLU A 106 -3.67 -1.37 -19.11
N HIS A 107 -3.04 -1.46 -17.95
CA HIS A 107 -2.77 -2.75 -17.31
C HIS A 107 -4.00 -3.11 -16.48
N LEU A 108 -4.76 -4.09 -16.96
CA LEU A 108 -5.76 -4.75 -16.12
C LEU A 108 -5.01 -5.34 -14.91
N PRO A 109 -5.45 -5.03 -13.68
CA PRO A 109 -4.78 -5.55 -12.50
C PRO A 109 -4.83 -7.08 -12.51
N GLU A 110 -3.66 -7.71 -12.37
CA GLU A 110 -3.58 -9.16 -12.23
C GLU A 110 -4.19 -9.58 -10.89
N VAL A 111 -5.08 -10.57 -10.92
CA VAL A 111 -5.66 -11.21 -9.74
C VAL A 111 -5.24 -12.66 -9.69
N LEU A 112 -5.08 -13.18 -8.48
CA LEU A 112 -4.83 -14.60 -8.23
C LEU A 112 -6.17 -15.31 -8.01
N SER A 113 -6.32 -16.49 -8.58
CA SER A 113 -7.40 -17.39 -8.21
C SER A 113 -7.15 -18.05 -6.85
N THR A 114 -8.20 -18.63 -6.27
CA THR A 114 -8.08 -19.37 -5.00
C THR A 114 -7.08 -20.53 -5.14
N GLU A 115 -7.10 -21.23 -6.27
CA GLU A 115 -6.18 -22.34 -6.56
C GLU A 115 -4.73 -21.88 -6.70
N GLU A 116 -4.50 -20.66 -7.21
CA GLU A 116 -3.16 -20.06 -7.27
C GLU A 116 -2.65 -19.74 -5.87
N ILE A 117 -3.52 -19.25 -4.99
CA ILE A 117 -3.17 -18.98 -3.59
C ILE A 117 -2.92 -20.28 -2.83
N ASP A 118 -3.76 -21.29 -3.01
CA ASP A 118 -3.56 -22.63 -2.43
C ASP A 118 -2.20 -23.23 -2.85
N ARG A 119 -1.82 -23.05 -4.13
CA ARG A 119 -0.48 -23.47 -4.62
C ARG A 119 0.66 -22.68 -3.97
N MET A 120 0.47 -21.38 -3.78
CA MET A 120 1.46 -20.54 -3.08
C MET A 120 1.67 -21.05 -1.65
N GLU A 121 0.60 -21.31 -0.91
CA GLU A 121 0.69 -21.85 0.45
C GLU A 121 1.30 -23.25 0.51
N ALA A 122 0.94 -24.11 -0.43
CA ALA A 122 1.48 -25.46 -0.54
C ALA A 122 2.98 -25.49 -0.91
N SER A 123 3.49 -24.46 -1.59
CA SER A 123 4.90 -24.35 -1.96
C SER A 123 5.81 -23.95 -0.80
N ILE A 124 5.23 -23.52 0.34
CA ILE A 124 6.00 -23.07 1.49
C ILE A 124 6.55 -24.28 2.26
N ASP A 125 7.86 -24.29 2.42
CA ASP A 125 8.55 -25.30 3.22
C ASP A 125 8.35 -25.02 4.72
N LEU A 126 7.44 -25.77 5.34
CA LEU A 126 7.10 -25.63 6.76
C LEU A 126 8.20 -26.16 7.71
N SER A 127 9.22 -26.84 7.20
CA SER A 127 10.38 -27.25 8.00
C SER A 127 11.32 -26.07 8.31
N LYS A 128 11.19 -24.95 7.58
CA LYS A 128 11.96 -23.74 7.83
C LYS A 128 11.36 -22.90 8.97
N PRO A 129 12.20 -22.25 9.78
CA PRO A 129 11.73 -21.44 10.91
C PRO A 129 10.73 -20.34 10.56
N GLU A 130 10.76 -19.85 9.30
CA GLU A 130 9.84 -18.86 8.80
C GLU A 130 8.65 -19.44 8.00
N GLY A 131 8.61 -20.75 7.78
CA GLY A 131 7.61 -21.39 6.93
C GLY A 131 6.19 -21.11 7.40
N GLN A 132 5.89 -21.46 8.64
CA GLN A 132 4.56 -21.27 9.24
C GLN A 132 4.15 -19.79 9.28
N ARG A 133 5.09 -18.91 9.63
CA ARG A 133 4.86 -17.46 9.57
C ARG A 133 4.45 -17.00 8.16
N ASN A 134 5.19 -17.45 7.15
CA ASN A 134 4.96 -17.02 5.77
C ASN A 134 3.59 -17.48 5.26
N ARG A 135 3.18 -18.69 5.63
CA ARG A 135 1.85 -19.24 5.34
C ARG A 135 0.76 -18.42 6.01
N ALA A 136 0.87 -18.16 7.31
CA ALA A 136 -0.07 -17.31 8.03
C ALA A 136 -0.18 -15.90 7.43
N ILE A 137 0.93 -15.31 6.95
CA ILE A 137 0.93 -14.00 6.30
C ILE A 137 0.14 -14.02 4.99
N ILE A 138 0.32 -15.04 4.15
CA ILE A 138 -0.40 -15.14 2.86
C ILE A 138 -1.89 -15.31 3.12
N GLU A 139 -2.24 -16.22 4.02
CA GLU A 139 -3.64 -16.47 4.38
C GLU A 139 -4.31 -15.21 4.93
N VAL A 140 -3.68 -14.50 5.88
CA VAL A 140 -4.24 -13.25 6.44
C VAL A 140 -4.38 -12.15 5.38
N LEU A 141 -3.41 -12.01 4.47
CA LEU A 141 -3.51 -11.01 3.39
C LEU A 141 -4.65 -11.33 2.43
N PHE A 142 -4.86 -12.60 2.12
CA PHE A 142 -5.93 -13.03 1.22
C PHE A 142 -7.30 -13.05 1.91
N SER A 143 -7.41 -13.54 3.15
CA SER A 143 -8.70 -13.64 3.85
C SER A 143 -9.23 -12.32 4.40
N CYS A 144 -8.34 -11.36 4.70
CA CYS A 144 -8.70 -10.08 5.33
C CYS A 144 -8.46 -8.87 4.43
N GLY A 145 -7.78 -9.02 3.30
CA GLY A 145 -7.49 -7.93 2.38
C GLY A 145 -6.67 -6.78 2.99
N LEU A 146 -5.81 -7.04 3.97
CA LEU A 146 -5.02 -6.01 4.65
C LEU A 146 -4.02 -5.33 3.72
N ARG A 147 -3.73 -4.05 3.99
CA ARG A 147 -2.54 -3.40 3.42
C ARG A 147 -1.28 -4.00 4.07
N VAL A 148 -0.18 -4.08 3.32
CA VAL A 148 1.10 -4.60 3.87
C VAL A 148 1.56 -3.82 5.11
N SER A 149 1.32 -2.51 5.16
CA SER A 149 1.64 -1.68 6.34
C SER A 149 0.75 -2.02 7.55
N GLU A 150 -0.48 -2.42 7.33
CA GLU A 150 -1.41 -2.85 8.37
C GLU A 150 -0.98 -4.22 8.94
N LEU A 151 -0.62 -5.16 8.05
CA LEU A 151 -0.14 -6.48 8.44
C LEU A 151 1.14 -6.42 9.29
N VAL A 152 2.16 -5.67 8.86
CA VAL A 152 3.44 -5.61 9.59
C VAL A 152 3.31 -4.92 10.95
N ASN A 153 2.29 -4.08 11.13
CA ASN A 153 2.00 -3.39 12.39
C ASN A 153 0.91 -4.07 13.22
N LEU A 154 0.41 -5.25 12.81
CA LEU A 154 -0.63 -5.98 13.53
C LEU A 154 -0.10 -6.44 14.89
N LYS A 155 -0.81 -6.09 15.96
CA LYS A 155 -0.50 -6.43 17.33
C LYS A 155 -1.48 -7.43 17.90
N PHE A 156 -1.10 -8.15 18.96
CA PHE A 156 -1.99 -9.11 19.64
C PHE A 156 -3.26 -8.44 20.16
N GLY A 157 -3.17 -7.23 20.73
CA GLY A 157 -4.32 -6.46 21.20
C GLY A 157 -5.30 -6.04 20.12
N ASP A 158 -4.97 -6.30 18.85
CA ASP A 158 -5.82 -6.00 17.68
C ASP A 158 -6.45 -7.26 17.07
N VAL A 159 -6.13 -8.45 17.60
CA VAL A 159 -6.69 -9.74 17.16
C VAL A 159 -7.73 -10.21 18.17
N PHE A 160 -9.00 -10.17 17.81
CA PHE A 160 -10.13 -10.60 18.61
C PHE A 160 -10.58 -11.98 18.11
N ALA A 161 -9.90 -13.03 18.56
CA ALA A 161 -10.07 -14.39 18.03
C ALA A 161 -11.46 -14.96 18.32
N ASP A 162 -12.01 -14.73 19.52
CA ASP A 162 -13.33 -15.23 19.93
C ASP A 162 -14.46 -14.58 19.11
N ASP A 163 -14.30 -13.27 18.79
CA ASP A 163 -15.25 -12.50 18.03
C ASP A 163 -14.99 -12.55 16.52
N LYS A 164 -13.86 -13.15 16.11
CA LYS A 164 -13.41 -13.32 14.72
C LYS A 164 -13.30 -12.02 13.94
N TYR A 165 -12.62 -11.02 14.49
CA TYR A 165 -12.25 -9.80 13.79
C TYR A 165 -10.87 -9.28 14.17
N LEU A 166 -10.34 -8.43 13.29
CA LEU A 166 -9.14 -7.63 13.50
C LEU A 166 -9.52 -6.17 13.64
N ARG A 167 -8.91 -5.44 14.56
CA ARG A 167 -8.97 -3.98 14.60
C ARG A 167 -7.78 -3.41 13.84
N ILE A 168 -8.05 -2.78 12.73
CA ILE A 168 -7.01 -2.27 11.83
C ILE A 168 -6.97 -0.75 11.89
N THR A 169 -5.80 -0.20 12.23
CA THR A 169 -5.53 1.24 12.21
C THR A 169 -4.96 1.63 10.85
N GLY A 170 -5.69 2.45 10.11
CA GLY A 170 -5.35 2.93 8.79
C GLY A 170 -4.73 4.34 8.79
N LYS A 171 -4.71 4.98 7.62
CA LYS A 171 -4.20 6.34 7.44
C LYS A 171 -4.99 7.34 8.28
N GLY A 172 -4.29 8.30 8.90
CA GLY A 172 -4.92 9.29 9.77
C GLY A 172 -5.40 8.74 11.11
N ASN A 173 -4.86 7.60 11.56
CA ASN A 173 -5.24 6.92 12.82
C ASN A 173 -6.71 6.47 12.87
N LYS A 174 -7.37 6.35 11.71
CA LYS A 174 -8.74 5.83 11.63
C LYS A 174 -8.72 4.32 11.81
N GLN A 175 -9.60 3.82 12.69
CA GLN A 175 -9.74 2.39 12.95
C GLN A 175 -10.92 1.82 12.17
N ARG A 176 -10.78 0.57 11.72
CA ARG A 176 -11.87 -0.23 11.18
C ARG A 176 -11.79 -1.66 11.69
N LEU A 177 -12.91 -2.34 11.71
CA LEU A 177 -13.00 -3.76 12.01
C LEU A 177 -13.01 -4.54 10.70
N VAL A 178 -12.18 -5.58 10.64
CA VAL A 178 -12.09 -6.49 9.49
C VAL A 178 -12.35 -7.90 10.00
N PRO A 179 -13.38 -8.59 9.52
CA PRO A 179 -13.59 -9.98 9.87
C PRO A 179 -12.40 -10.85 9.44
N ILE A 180 -12.11 -11.90 10.21
CA ILE A 180 -11.05 -12.86 9.93
C ILE A 180 -11.63 -14.26 9.86
N SER A 181 -11.18 -15.08 8.90
CA SER A 181 -11.59 -16.47 8.74
C SER A 181 -11.03 -17.38 9.81
N ASP A 182 -11.66 -18.53 10.01
CA ASP A 182 -11.15 -19.57 10.91
C ASP A 182 -9.79 -20.10 10.42
N ASP A 183 -9.61 -20.24 9.09
CA ASP A 183 -8.35 -20.68 8.51
C ASP A 183 -7.22 -19.71 8.83
N ALA A 184 -7.44 -18.40 8.68
CA ALA A 184 -6.44 -17.39 9.00
C ALA A 184 -6.12 -17.34 10.50
N LEU A 185 -7.11 -17.49 11.38
CA LEU A 185 -6.88 -17.59 12.82
C LEU A 185 -6.09 -18.85 13.16
N HIS A 186 -6.41 -19.98 12.55
CA HIS A 186 -5.67 -21.23 12.72
C HIS A 186 -4.21 -21.10 12.30
N GLU A 187 -3.93 -20.51 11.13
CA GLU A 187 -2.57 -20.30 10.66
C GLU A 187 -1.79 -19.34 11.58
N ILE A 188 -2.44 -18.29 12.11
CA ILE A 188 -1.83 -17.44 13.13
C ILE A 188 -1.50 -18.24 14.39
N GLN A 189 -2.41 -19.09 14.88
CA GLN A 189 -2.18 -19.91 16.08
C GLN A 189 -0.99 -20.85 15.89
N LEU A 190 -0.90 -21.52 14.74
CA LEU A 190 0.26 -22.38 14.41
C LEU A 190 1.56 -21.58 14.42
N TRP A 191 1.56 -20.40 13.80
CA TRP A 191 2.74 -19.52 13.85
C TRP A 191 3.13 -19.10 15.27
N LEU A 192 2.16 -18.91 16.17
CA LEU A 192 2.44 -18.49 17.55
C LEU A 192 3.23 -19.54 18.35
N TYR A 193 3.10 -20.82 18.04
CA TYR A 193 3.96 -21.86 18.66
C TYR A 193 5.43 -21.60 18.31
N ASP A 194 5.76 -21.38 17.04
CA ASP A 194 7.13 -21.11 16.60
C ASP A 194 7.62 -19.76 17.14
N ARG A 195 6.77 -18.73 17.09
CA ARG A 195 7.09 -17.38 17.57
C ARG A 195 7.45 -17.36 19.04
N ASN A 196 6.74 -18.12 19.87
CA ASN A 196 6.97 -18.15 21.32
C ASN A 196 8.28 -18.83 21.70
N LEU A 197 8.88 -19.58 20.80
CA LEU A 197 10.21 -20.17 20.96
C LEU A 197 11.34 -19.23 20.54
N MET A 198 11.01 -18.08 19.93
CA MET A 198 12.00 -17.13 19.43
C MET A 198 12.56 -16.23 20.54
N ASN A 199 13.80 -15.77 20.35
CA ASN A 199 14.36 -14.66 21.13
C ASN A 199 13.82 -13.34 20.58
N ILE A 200 12.79 -12.79 21.21
CA ILE A 200 12.11 -11.55 20.77
C ILE A 200 12.90 -10.36 21.29
N LYS A 201 13.11 -9.35 20.42
CA LYS A 201 13.79 -8.12 20.81
C LYS A 201 12.93 -7.29 21.75
N PRO A 202 13.53 -6.60 22.74
CA PRO A 202 12.81 -5.69 23.63
C PRO A 202 12.03 -4.64 22.84
N GLY A 203 10.73 -4.48 23.17
CA GLY A 203 9.81 -3.56 22.50
C GLY A 203 9.09 -4.13 21.27
N GLU A 204 9.37 -5.39 20.90
CA GLU A 204 8.75 -6.05 19.75
C GLU A 204 7.72 -7.14 20.14
N GLU A 205 7.48 -7.30 21.43
CA GLU A 205 6.68 -8.39 22.01
C GLU A 205 5.22 -8.36 21.55
N GLU A 206 4.68 -7.17 21.28
CA GLU A 206 3.28 -6.98 20.90
C GLU A 206 2.97 -7.35 19.45
N TYR A 207 3.99 -7.37 18.56
CA TYR A 207 3.75 -7.63 17.13
C TYR A 207 3.46 -9.10 16.87
N VAL A 208 2.43 -9.38 16.07
CA VAL A 208 2.05 -10.75 15.69
C VAL A 208 3.13 -11.38 14.82
N PHE A 209 3.64 -10.66 13.81
CA PHE A 209 4.59 -11.19 12.82
C PHE A 209 5.99 -10.65 13.03
N LEU A 210 6.93 -11.53 13.31
CA LEU A 210 8.34 -11.22 13.56
C LEU A 210 9.25 -11.80 12.49
N ASN A 211 10.39 -11.18 12.28
CA ASN A 211 11.49 -11.73 11.49
C ASN A 211 12.34 -12.69 12.32
N ARG A 212 13.25 -13.42 11.68
CA ARG A 212 14.14 -14.40 12.37
C ARG A 212 15.04 -13.81 13.46
N ARG A 213 15.14 -12.47 13.53
CA ARG A 213 15.94 -11.75 14.55
C ARG A 213 15.08 -11.23 15.70
N GLY A 214 13.81 -11.63 15.77
CA GLY A 214 12.88 -11.23 16.83
C GLY A 214 12.38 -9.79 16.73
N ALA A 215 12.51 -9.11 15.60
CA ALA A 215 11.93 -7.79 15.35
C ALA A 215 10.74 -7.89 14.38
N HIS A 216 9.84 -6.90 14.39
CA HIS A 216 8.73 -6.85 13.44
C HIS A 216 9.21 -6.83 11.99
N LEU A 217 8.35 -7.24 11.06
CA LEU A 217 8.65 -7.32 9.64
C LEU A 217 8.56 -5.93 8.99
N THR A 218 9.36 -5.71 7.94
CA THR A 218 9.24 -4.54 7.08
C THR A 218 8.38 -4.85 5.86
N ARG A 219 7.81 -3.82 5.24
CA ARG A 219 7.04 -3.94 3.98
C ARG A 219 7.86 -4.60 2.87
N THR A 220 9.15 -4.26 2.79
CA THR A 220 10.09 -4.83 1.80
C THR A 220 10.30 -6.33 2.03
N MET A 221 10.43 -6.78 3.28
CA MET A 221 10.57 -8.20 3.60
C MET A 221 9.35 -8.99 3.16
N ILE A 222 8.14 -8.47 3.40
CA ILE A 222 6.90 -9.11 2.94
C ILE A 222 6.85 -9.17 1.41
N LEU A 223 7.21 -8.09 0.72
CA LEU A 223 7.23 -8.08 -0.76
C LEU A 223 8.19 -9.12 -1.33
N ILE A 224 9.40 -9.23 -0.77
CA ILE A 224 10.40 -10.22 -1.20
C ILE A 224 9.90 -11.64 -0.93
N MET A 225 9.34 -11.87 0.26
CA MET A 225 8.77 -13.17 0.66
C MET A 225 7.68 -13.61 -0.32
N ILE A 226 6.68 -12.75 -0.59
CA ILE A 226 5.57 -13.05 -1.50
C ILE A 226 6.09 -13.36 -2.92
N LYS A 227 7.04 -12.57 -3.44
CA LYS A 227 7.64 -12.83 -4.76
C LYS A 227 8.35 -14.18 -4.83
N ASN A 228 9.08 -14.56 -3.79
CA ASN A 228 9.75 -15.85 -3.72
C ASN A 228 8.75 -17.00 -3.68
N VAL A 229 7.74 -16.93 -2.82
CA VAL A 229 6.69 -17.95 -2.73
C VAL A 229 5.92 -18.09 -4.05
N ALA A 230 5.56 -16.98 -4.70
CA ALA A 230 4.89 -17.02 -6.00
C ALA A 230 5.75 -17.70 -7.07
N ARG A 231 7.04 -17.39 -7.12
CA ARG A 231 8.00 -18.04 -8.02
C ARG A 231 8.10 -19.54 -7.73
N ASP A 232 8.24 -19.92 -6.46
CA ASP A 232 8.39 -21.31 -6.05
C ASP A 232 7.10 -22.13 -6.31
N ALA A 233 5.93 -21.45 -6.29
CA ALA A 233 4.64 -22.02 -6.70
C ALA A 233 4.42 -22.07 -8.22
N GLY A 234 5.36 -21.60 -9.04
CA GLY A 234 5.23 -21.54 -10.49
C GLY A 234 4.20 -20.52 -10.99
N ILE A 235 3.93 -19.46 -10.21
CA ILE A 235 3.01 -18.38 -10.62
C ILE A 235 3.76 -17.42 -11.55
N THR A 236 3.26 -17.24 -12.77
CA THR A 236 3.86 -16.35 -13.79
C THR A 236 3.42 -14.91 -13.68
N LYS A 237 2.31 -14.66 -12.99
CA LYS A 237 1.77 -13.32 -12.72
C LYS A 237 2.69 -12.52 -11.81
N THR A 238 2.64 -11.19 -11.91
CA THR A 238 3.35 -10.30 -11.00
C THR A 238 2.64 -10.24 -9.64
N VAL A 239 3.18 -10.92 -8.64
CA VAL A 239 2.56 -11.00 -7.32
C VAL A 239 3.19 -10.02 -6.33
N SER A 240 2.32 -9.32 -5.62
CA SER A 240 2.65 -8.36 -4.57
C SER A 240 1.59 -8.39 -3.45
N PRO A 241 1.80 -7.76 -2.30
CA PRO A 241 0.74 -7.59 -1.30
C PRO A 241 -0.52 -6.92 -1.84
N HIS A 242 -0.38 -6.00 -2.81
CA HIS A 242 -1.52 -5.37 -3.47
C HIS A 242 -2.28 -6.36 -4.37
N THR A 243 -1.58 -7.27 -5.02
CA THR A 243 -2.21 -8.34 -5.83
C THR A 243 -3.08 -9.24 -4.94
N LEU A 244 -2.58 -9.68 -3.77
CA LEU A 244 -3.34 -10.49 -2.81
C LEU A 244 -4.59 -9.75 -2.30
N ARG A 245 -4.45 -8.47 -1.94
CA ARG A 245 -5.57 -7.63 -1.52
C ARG A 245 -6.59 -7.42 -2.65
N HIS A 246 -6.13 -7.27 -3.89
CA HIS A 246 -7.02 -7.15 -5.04
C HIS A 246 -7.75 -8.45 -5.30
N SER A 247 -7.06 -9.59 -5.16
CA SER A 247 -7.65 -10.93 -5.26
C SER A 247 -8.73 -11.17 -4.20
N PHE A 248 -8.51 -10.74 -2.94
CA PHE A 248 -9.54 -10.73 -1.90
C PHE A 248 -10.79 -9.96 -2.34
N ALA A 249 -10.63 -8.72 -2.81
CA ALA A 249 -11.76 -7.90 -3.24
C ALA A 249 -12.52 -8.52 -4.42
N THR A 250 -11.78 -9.06 -5.39
CA THR A 250 -12.35 -9.71 -6.57
C THR A 250 -13.08 -11.01 -6.21
N ALA A 251 -12.50 -11.81 -5.33
CA ALA A 251 -13.11 -13.06 -4.85
C ALA A 251 -14.45 -12.80 -4.14
N LEU A 252 -14.49 -11.82 -3.26
CA LEU A 252 -15.75 -11.41 -2.61
C LEU A 252 -16.77 -10.90 -3.61
N LEU A 253 -16.37 -10.05 -4.55
CA LEU A 253 -17.26 -9.50 -5.56
C LEU A 253 -17.83 -10.60 -6.48
N GLN A 254 -17.01 -11.55 -6.90
CA GLN A 254 -17.43 -12.71 -7.69
C GLN A 254 -18.34 -13.65 -6.90
N GLY A 255 -18.14 -13.75 -5.58
CA GLY A 255 -19.02 -14.48 -4.66
C GLY A 255 -20.36 -13.79 -4.45
N GLY A 256 -20.55 -12.55 -4.91
CA GLY A 256 -21.80 -11.79 -4.78
C GLY A 256 -21.87 -10.87 -3.55
N ALA A 257 -20.75 -10.62 -2.88
CA ALA A 257 -20.70 -9.72 -1.72
C ALA A 257 -21.05 -8.28 -2.11
N ASN A 258 -21.64 -7.55 -1.17
CA ASN A 258 -21.99 -6.16 -1.35
C ASN A 258 -20.75 -5.28 -1.52
N LEU A 259 -20.69 -4.51 -2.61
CA LEU A 259 -19.56 -3.63 -2.93
C LEU A 259 -19.23 -2.63 -1.80
N ARG A 260 -20.25 -2.11 -1.11
CA ARG A 260 -20.07 -1.18 0.00
C ARG A 260 -19.39 -1.85 1.19
N ALA A 261 -19.79 -3.09 1.51
CA ALA A 261 -19.13 -3.88 2.55
C ALA A 261 -17.65 -4.14 2.22
N ILE A 262 -17.36 -4.50 0.95
CA ILE A 262 -15.97 -4.67 0.48
C ILE A 262 -15.17 -3.36 0.65
N GLN A 263 -15.73 -2.22 0.25
CA GLN A 263 -15.08 -0.91 0.39
C GLN A 263 -14.79 -0.56 1.86
N GLU A 264 -15.70 -0.85 2.77
CA GLU A 264 -15.53 -0.63 4.21
C GLU A 264 -14.42 -1.53 4.79
N MET A 265 -14.43 -2.83 4.47
CA MET A 265 -13.36 -3.75 4.88
C MET A 265 -11.99 -3.30 4.38
N LEU A 266 -11.94 -2.80 3.16
CA LEU A 266 -10.71 -2.29 2.56
C LEU A 266 -10.29 -0.91 3.09
N GLY A 267 -11.19 -0.11 3.66
CA GLY A 267 -10.90 1.24 4.13
C GLY A 267 -10.55 2.18 2.97
N HIS A 268 -11.42 2.30 1.98
CA HIS A 268 -11.28 3.26 0.88
C HIS A 268 -11.80 4.63 1.31
N GLU A 269 -10.97 5.68 1.22
CA GLU A 269 -11.27 7.05 1.70
C GLU A 269 -12.28 7.82 0.84
N ASN A 270 -12.68 7.34 -0.33
CA ASN A 270 -13.49 8.08 -1.29
C ASN A 270 -15.00 7.83 -1.16
N ILE A 271 -15.52 7.83 0.05
CA ILE A 271 -16.92 8.17 0.27
C ILE A 271 -16.92 9.35 1.22
N ALA A 272 -17.31 10.52 0.69
CA ALA A 272 -17.58 11.73 1.45
C ALA A 272 -18.64 11.43 2.52
N THR A 273 -18.23 10.95 3.68
CA THR A 273 -19.00 11.03 4.91
C THR A 273 -18.11 10.68 6.09
N THR A 274 -17.56 11.73 6.71
CA THR A 274 -17.18 11.72 8.13
C THR A 274 -18.47 11.82 8.95
N GLN A 275 -19.46 11.02 8.62
CA GLN A 275 -20.68 10.93 9.43
C GLN A 275 -20.99 9.46 9.63
N ILE A 276 -20.82 9.10 10.92
CA ILE A 276 -21.50 7.97 11.54
C ILE A 276 -20.96 6.60 11.09
N TYR A 277 -20.00 6.07 11.82
CA TYR A 277 -19.88 4.65 12.08
C TYR A 277 -21.12 4.21 12.89
N THR A 278 -22.28 4.31 12.28
CA THR A 278 -23.51 3.70 12.75
C THR A 278 -23.83 2.59 11.77
N HIS A 279 -23.43 1.39 12.15
CA HIS A 279 -24.12 0.16 11.83
C HIS A 279 -24.20 -0.31 10.36
N ILE A 280 -23.03 -0.51 9.67
CA ILE A 280 -22.95 -1.87 9.15
C ILE A 280 -22.37 -2.66 10.33
N ASP A 281 -23.24 -3.36 11.01
CA ASP A 281 -22.89 -4.19 12.14
C ASP A 281 -21.75 -5.12 11.67
N ILE A 282 -20.75 -5.33 12.52
CA ILE A 282 -19.67 -6.30 12.25
C ILE A 282 -20.24 -7.66 11.85
N THR A 283 -21.42 -7.98 12.34
CA THR A 283 -22.23 -9.14 11.96
C THR A 283 -22.53 -9.14 10.46
N THR A 284 -22.88 -8.00 9.87
CA THR A 284 -23.13 -7.87 8.42
C THR A 284 -21.85 -8.06 7.62
N LEU A 285 -20.73 -7.42 8.02
CA LEU A 285 -19.43 -7.59 7.37
C LEU A 285 -18.94 -9.05 7.48
N ARG A 286 -19.17 -9.67 8.64
CA ARG A 286 -18.85 -11.07 8.85
C ARG A 286 -19.69 -11.99 7.96
N ASN A 287 -20.98 -11.74 7.84
CA ASN A 287 -21.87 -12.53 6.98
C ASN A 287 -21.45 -12.40 5.51
N GLU A 288 -21.02 -11.21 5.06
CA GLU A 288 -20.49 -11.03 3.71
C GLU A 288 -19.24 -11.90 3.45
N ILE A 289 -18.32 -11.97 4.41
CA ILE A 289 -17.15 -12.86 4.29
C ILE A 289 -17.56 -14.34 4.38
N LEU A 290 -18.42 -14.71 5.33
CA LEU A 290 -18.84 -16.11 5.50
C LEU A 290 -19.58 -16.65 4.29
N ASN A 291 -20.43 -15.84 3.67
CA ASN A 291 -21.27 -16.27 2.55
C ASN A 291 -20.59 -16.15 1.18
N HIS A 292 -19.57 -15.32 1.04
CA HIS A 292 -19.04 -14.92 -0.27
C HIS A 292 -17.54 -15.10 -0.45
N HIS A 293 -16.78 -15.32 0.65
CA HIS A 293 -15.34 -15.54 0.52
C HIS A 293 -15.02 -17.03 0.28
N PRO A 294 -14.16 -17.39 -0.71
CA PRO A 294 -13.88 -18.78 -1.07
C PRO A 294 -13.38 -19.66 0.09
N ARG A 295 -12.65 -19.09 1.06
CA ARG A 295 -12.17 -19.83 2.24
C ARG A 295 -13.30 -20.36 3.12
N ASN A 296 -14.44 -19.70 3.14
CA ASN A 296 -15.58 -20.09 3.98
C ASN A 296 -16.59 -20.96 3.23
N MET A 297 -16.57 -20.98 1.89
CA MET A 297 -17.49 -21.82 1.09
C MET A 297 -17.05 -23.29 1.00
N LYS A 298 -15.80 -23.64 1.36
CA LYS A 298 -15.30 -25.02 1.32
C LYS A 298 -15.89 -25.95 2.42
N ASN A 299 -16.64 -25.43 3.37
CA ASN A 299 -17.17 -26.17 4.52
C ASN A 299 -18.68 -26.47 4.38
N THR A 300 -19.26 -26.37 3.21
CA THR A 300 -20.58 -26.89 2.83
C THR A 300 -20.44 -27.93 1.74
#